data_fe320b24db3ea92e2ac345ffdddb9323
#
_entry.id   fe320b24db3ea92e2ac345ffdddb9323
#
_cell.length_a   1.000
_cell.length_b   1.000
_cell.length_c   1.000
_cell.angle_alpha   90.00
_cell.angle_beta   90.00
_cell.angle_gamma   90.00
#
_symmetry.space_group_name_H-M   'P 1'
#
loop_
_entity.id
_entity.type
_entity.pdbx_description
1 polymer ?
#
loop_
_entity_poly.entity_id
_entity_poly.type
_entity_poly.pdbx_seq_one_letter_code
_entity_poly.pdbx_strand_id
1 'polypeptide(L)'
;KMTPENLGFNLVWDAETRVDLVDQEMLYAMKKAGCRMMSYGIEHGEFIHEIKGGTATLEQAENAIKWTHNAKIETVGYYMIGLPKETPETIRKTIDFAKKLNCTYAMFAITMPFPGNKLYDEAVKSGLVKLDDAWDQFVYSGVGVGGIQAPVLTTNSLSASDLEYWAKQAYKEYYFRPSYIFNKFLKIRSMKDLKMYYDGFRMLKKDM
;
A
#
# COMPACT_ATOMS: atom_id res chain seq x y z
N LYS A 1 26.58 -12.58 -11.30
CA LYS A 1 25.16 -12.31 -11.55
C LYS A 1 24.36 -13.49 -11.01
N MET A 2 23.47 -13.27 -10.03
CA MET A 2 22.54 -14.31 -9.59
C MET A 2 21.43 -14.44 -10.63
N THR A 3 21.42 -15.56 -11.33
CA THR A 3 20.27 -15.97 -12.16
C THR A 3 19.80 -17.34 -11.68
N PRO A 4 18.53 -17.71 -11.79
CA PRO A 4 18.02 -19.04 -11.43
C PRO A 4 18.84 -20.16 -12.08
N GLU A 5 19.27 -19.97 -13.31
CA GLU A 5 20.09 -20.91 -14.06
C GLU A 5 21.46 -21.15 -13.41
N ASN A 6 22.05 -20.12 -12.80
CA ASN A 6 23.36 -20.22 -12.13
C ASN A 6 23.28 -20.82 -10.72
N LEU A 7 22.09 -20.89 -10.13
CA LEU A 7 21.86 -21.42 -8.78
C LEU A 7 21.36 -22.86 -8.78
N GLY A 8 21.04 -23.41 -9.97
CA GLY A 8 20.56 -24.79 -10.12
C GLY A 8 19.17 -25.07 -9.52
N PHE A 9 18.41 -24.00 -9.12
CA PHE A 9 17.04 -24.12 -8.63
C PHE A 9 16.21 -22.89 -9.02
N ASN A 10 14.90 -23.06 -9.16
CA ASN A 10 13.96 -21.98 -9.46
C ASN A 10 13.67 -21.15 -8.20
N LEU A 11 14.42 -20.08 -8.01
CA LEU A 11 14.16 -19.13 -6.95
C LEU A 11 13.01 -18.22 -7.36
N VAL A 12 11.98 -18.13 -6.51
CA VAL A 12 10.89 -17.16 -6.61
C VAL A 12 11.01 -16.22 -5.42
N TRP A 13 11.04 -14.92 -5.67
CA TRP A 13 11.25 -13.91 -4.63
C TRP A 13 10.46 -12.64 -4.93
N ASP A 14 10.29 -11.84 -3.91
CA ASP A 14 9.68 -10.52 -3.94
C ASP A 14 10.63 -9.50 -3.30
N ALA A 15 10.44 -8.23 -3.62
CA ALA A 15 11.22 -7.15 -3.07
C ALA A 15 10.34 -5.93 -2.77
N GLU A 16 10.79 -5.14 -1.83
CA GLU A 16 10.21 -3.86 -1.48
C GLU A 16 11.19 -2.73 -1.72
N THR A 17 10.74 -1.63 -2.29
CA THR A 17 11.58 -0.48 -2.61
C THR A 17 10.76 0.80 -2.77
N ARG A 18 11.47 1.90 -3.00
CA ARG A 18 10.88 3.20 -3.35
C ARG A 18 10.69 3.31 -4.86
N VAL A 19 9.72 4.13 -5.27
CA VAL A 19 9.39 4.32 -6.70
C VAL A 19 10.49 5.03 -7.51
N ASP A 20 11.36 5.80 -6.85
CA ASP A 20 12.47 6.54 -7.45
C ASP A 20 13.78 5.75 -7.57
N LEU A 21 13.79 4.49 -7.12
CA LEU A 21 14.99 3.63 -7.10
C LEU A 21 14.94 2.50 -8.13
N VAL A 22 13.99 2.52 -9.05
CA VAL A 22 13.85 1.49 -10.09
C VAL A 22 13.91 2.09 -11.48
N ASP A 23 14.44 1.31 -12.41
CA ASP A 23 14.37 1.57 -13.84
C ASP A 23 13.89 0.34 -14.61
N GLN A 24 13.63 0.54 -15.89
CA GLN A 24 13.07 -0.51 -16.72
C GLN A 24 14.04 -1.68 -16.94
N GLU A 25 15.32 -1.42 -17.10
CA GLU A 25 16.36 -2.44 -17.33
C GLU A 25 16.51 -3.33 -16.09
N MET A 26 16.61 -2.70 -14.91
CA MET A 26 16.68 -3.42 -13.64
C MET A 26 15.47 -4.32 -13.43
N LEU A 27 14.25 -3.85 -13.67
CA LEU A 27 13.04 -4.66 -13.51
C LEU A 27 12.99 -5.86 -14.45
N TYR A 28 13.45 -5.71 -15.70
CA TYR A 28 13.60 -6.86 -16.59
C TYR A 28 14.65 -7.86 -16.11
N ALA A 29 15.78 -7.37 -15.58
CA ALA A 29 16.80 -8.24 -14.99
C ALA A 29 16.29 -8.98 -13.75
N MET A 30 15.54 -8.26 -12.87
CA MET A 30 14.91 -8.86 -11.69
C MET A 30 13.91 -9.95 -12.09
N LYS A 31 13.09 -9.71 -13.13
CA LYS A 31 12.17 -10.73 -13.65
C LYS A 31 12.89 -11.98 -14.12
N LYS A 32 13.97 -11.83 -14.88
CA LYS A 32 14.80 -12.96 -15.32
C LYS A 32 15.42 -13.70 -14.15
N ALA A 33 15.73 -13.01 -13.06
CA ALA A 33 16.27 -13.60 -11.84
C ALA A 33 15.20 -14.24 -10.92
N GLY A 34 13.91 -14.28 -11.35
CA GLY A 34 12.85 -14.95 -10.61
C GLY A 34 12.01 -14.01 -9.72
N CYS A 35 12.17 -12.69 -9.82
CA CYS A 35 11.30 -11.75 -9.12
C CYS A 35 9.86 -11.90 -9.60
N ARG A 36 8.94 -12.09 -8.64
CA ARG A 36 7.52 -12.25 -8.92
C ARG A 36 6.70 -11.02 -8.56
N MET A 37 7.07 -10.33 -7.50
CA MET A 37 6.30 -9.21 -6.97
C MET A 37 7.23 -8.08 -6.49
N MET A 38 6.83 -6.85 -6.74
CA MET A 38 7.48 -5.64 -6.26
C MET A 38 6.50 -4.84 -5.42
N SER A 39 6.92 -4.48 -4.22
CA SER A 39 6.17 -3.64 -3.30
C SER A 39 6.74 -2.23 -3.28
N TYR A 40 5.88 -1.23 -3.39
CA TYR A 40 6.28 0.17 -3.47
C TYR A 40 5.61 1.00 -2.38
N GLY A 41 6.41 1.69 -1.57
CA GLY A 41 5.94 2.74 -0.68
C GLY A 41 5.58 3.98 -1.50
N ILE A 42 4.31 4.11 -1.90
CA ILE A 42 3.78 5.28 -2.62
C ILE A 42 3.34 6.34 -1.62
N GLU A 43 2.81 5.90 -0.50
CA GLU A 43 2.37 6.64 0.68
C GLU A 43 1.14 7.51 0.42
N HIS A 44 1.20 8.49 -0.51
CA HIS A 44 0.15 9.48 -0.66
C HIS A 44 0.02 10.00 -2.08
N GLY A 45 -1.20 10.33 -2.52
CA GLY A 45 -1.51 10.85 -3.85
C GLY A 45 -1.19 12.33 -4.06
N GLU A 46 -0.68 13.01 -3.03
CA GLU A 46 -0.30 14.43 -3.10
C GLU A 46 1.03 14.70 -2.40
N PHE A 47 1.24 14.15 -1.20
CA PHE A 47 2.37 14.47 -0.34
C PHE A 47 3.58 13.53 -0.50
N ILE A 48 3.61 12.67 -1.52
CA ILE A 48 4.71 11.71 -1.74
C ILE A 48 6.09 12.39 -1.68
N HIS A 49 6.21 13.57 -2.28
CA HIS A 49 7.46 14.33 -2.33
C HIS A 49 7.93 14.72 -0.93
N GLU A 50 7.02 15.26 -0.09
CA GLU A 50 7.33 15.65 1.28
C GLU A 50 7.69 14.43 2.13
N ILE A 51 6.90 13.36 2.06
CA ILE A 51 7.10 12.13 2.84
C ILE A 51 8.43 11.46 2.51
N LYS A 52 8.82 11.46 1.23
CA LYS A 52 10.06 10.84 0.76
C LYS A 52 11.28 11.79 0.76
N GLY A 53 11.19 12.91 1.46
CA GLY A 53 12.32 13.84 1.60
C GLY A 53 12.75 14.51 0.29
N GLY A 54 11.80 14.81 -0.58
CA GLY A 54 12.03 15.53 -1.82
C GLY A 54 12.56 14.70 -2.99
N THR A 55 12.59 13.36 -2.87
CA THR A 55 13.22 12.51 -3.90
C THR A 55 12.23 11.76 -4.79
N ALA A 56 11.00 11.51 -4.33
CA ALA A 56 9.99 10.80 -5.10
C ALA A 56 8.87 11.72 -5.59
N THR A 57 8.35 11.45 -6.78
CA THR A 57 7.24 12.18 -7.41
C THR A 57 6.12 11.22 -7.83
N LEU A 58 4.91 11.76 -8.06
CA LEU A 58 3.79 10.99 -8.58
C LEU A 58 4.10 10.42 -9.98
N GLU A 59 4.81 11.16 -10.82
CA GLU A 59 5.24 10.70 -12.13
C GLU A 59 6.20 9.50 -12.04
N GLN A 60 7.14 9.55 -11.11
CA GLN A 60 8.04 8.40 -10.88
C GLN A 60 7.25 7.18 -10.40
N ALA A 61 6.23 7.36 -9.56
CA ALA A 61 5.35 6.27 -9.16
C ALA A 61 4.60 5.68 -10.36
N GLU A 62 4.05 6.52 -11.24
CA GLU A 62 3.40 6.06 -12.48
C GLU A 62 4.36 5.26 -13.37
N ASN A 63 5.57 5.76 -13.56
CA ASN A 63 6.59 5.11 -14.36
C ASN A 63 7.04 3.78 -13.75
N ALA A 64 7.33 3.75 -12.44
CA ALA A 64 7.74 2.53 -11.74
C ALA A 64 6.69 1.42 -11.87
N ILE A 65 5.41 1.73 -11.64
CA ILE A 65 4.32 0.75 -11.78
C ILE A 65 4.17 0.28 -13.22
N LYS A 66 4.20 1.20 -14.19
CA LYS A 66 4.13 0.88 -15.62
C LYS A 66 5.28 -0.04 -16.07
N TRP A 67 6.51 0.26 -15.69
CA TRP A 67 7.68 -0.55 -16.02
C TRP A 67 7.61 -1.94 -15.39
N THR A 68 7.17 -2.01 -14.13
CA THR A 68 7.00 -3.28 -13.40
C THR A 68 5.95 -4.17 -14.07
N HIS A 69 4.82 -3.60 -14.49
CA HIS A 69 3.80 -4.32 -15.26
C HIS A 69 4.31 -4.79 -16.62
N ASN A 70 5.10 -3.95 -17.32
CA ASN A 70 5.71 -4.33 -18.60
C ASN A 70 6.68 -5.51 -18.43
N ALA A 71 7.43 -5.55 -17.33
CA ALA A 71 8.29 -6.66 -16.97
C ALA A 71 7.53 -7.92 -16.51
N LYS A 72 6.18 -7.89 -16.44
CA LYS A 72 5.32 -8.98 -15.97
C LYS A 72 5.61 -9.36 -14.50
N ILE A 73 5.91 -8.39 -13.68
CA ILE A 73 6.04 -8.49 -12.23
C ILE A 73 4.77 -7.95 -11.60
N GLU A 74 4.23 -8.62 -10.59
CA GLU A 74 3.09 -8.13 -9.82
C GLU A 74 3.51 -6.96 -8.94
N THR A 75 2.55 -6.08 -8.61
CA THR A 75 2.82 -4.87 -7.82
C THR A 75 1.96 -4.79 -6.58
N VAL A 76 2.55 -4.36 -5.48
CA VAL A 76 1.82 -3.90 -4.29
C VAL A 76 2.10 -2.41 -4.11
N GLY A 77 1.06 -1.60 -3.97
CA GLY A 77 1.18 -0.20 -3.59
C GLY A 77 0.79 -0.01 -2.13
N TYR A 78 1.68 0.56 -1.33
CA TYR A 78 1.40 0.95 0.05
C TYR A 78 1.00 2.42 0.11
N TYR A 79 -0.10 2.70 0.80
CA TYR A 79 -0.66 4.04 0.98
C TYR A 79 -0.95 4.31 2.45
N MET A 80 -0.73 5.55 2.87
CA MET A 80 -1.00 6.02 4.22
C MET A 80 -2.25 6.89 4.26
N ILE A 81 -3.03 6.79 5.32
CA ILE A 81 -4.20 7.62 5.63
C ILE A 81 -4.04 8.15 7.05
N GLY A 82 -4.32 9.42 7.28
CA GLY A 82 -4.19 10.04 8.60
C GLY A 82 -2.85 10.73 8.83
N LEU A 83 -2.25 11.28 7.78
CA LEU A 83 -1.10 12.18 7.93
C LEU A 83 -1.53 13.50 8.59
N PRO A 84 -0.66 14.20 9.36
CA PRO A 84 -1.06 15.37 10.16
C PRO A 84 -1.77 16.50 9.39
N LYS A 85 -1.41 16.70 8.12
CA LYS A 85 -2.00 17.74 7.24
C LYS A 85 -3.15 17.23 6.37
N GLU A 86 -3.56 15.98 6.56
CA GLU A 86 -4.50 15.33 5.67
C GLU A 86 -5.94 15.81 5.91
N THR A 87 -6.67 15.92 4.82
CA THR A 87 -8.10 16.29 4.77
C THR A 87 -8.85 15.25 3.95
N PRO A 88 -10.21 15.23 4.02
CA PRO A 88 -11.00 14.36 3.15
C PRO A 88 -10.65 14.48 1.67
N GLU A 89 -10.35 15.70 1.19
CA GLU A 89 -9.99 15.97 -0.20
C GLU A 89 -8.64 15.34 -0.58
N THR A 90 -7.64 15.40 0.30
CA THR A 90 -6.33 14.82 0.03
C THR A 90 -6.34 13.30 0.13
N ILE A 91 -7.15 12.72 1.03
CA ILE A 91 -7.41 11.27 1.04
C ILE A 91 -8.08 10.85 -0.28
N ARG A 92 -9.06 11.61 -0.76
CA ARG A 92 -9.70 11.34 -2.06
C ARG A 92 -8.68 11.29 -3.19
N LYS A 93 -7.74 12.24 -3.25
CA LYS A 93 -6.64 12.24 -4.23
C LYS A 93 -5.79 10.97 -4.12
N THR A 94 -5.51 10.51 -2.91
CA THR A 94 -4.74 9.27 -2.67
C THR A 94 -5.50 8.05 -3.20
N ILE A 95 -6.79 7.93 -2.91
CA ILE A 95 -7.63 6.82 -3.41
C ILE A 95 -7.70 6.85 -4.95
N ASP A 96 -7.91 8.02 -5.54
CA ASP A 96 -8.01 8.16 -6.99
C ASP A 96 -6.68 7.89 -7.67
N PHE A 97 -5.56 8.31 -7.07
CA PHE A 97 -4.23 8.00 -7.57
C PHE A 97 -3.92 6.50 -7.48
N ALA A 98 -4.29 5.85 -6.38
CA ALA A 98 -4.16 4.40 -6.24
C ALA A 98 -4.93 3.65 -7.34
N LYS A 99 -6.17 4.08 -7.64
CA LYS A 99 -6.98 3.51 -8.73
C LYS A 99 -6.34 3.75 -10.09
N LYS A 100 -5.74 4.92 -10.33
CA LYS A 100 -5.02 5.28 -11.56
C LYS A 100 -3.80 4.40 -11.76
N LEU A 101 -2.98 4.21 -10.73
CA LEU A 101 -1.79 3.35 -10.77
C LEU A 101 -2.13 1.89 -11.03
N ASN A 102 -3.29 1.44 -10.55
CA ASN A 102 -3.81 0.10 -10.80
C ASN A 102 -2.83 -1.03 -10.45
N CYS A 103 -2.16 -0.93 -9.31
CA CYS A 103 -1.31 -2.00 -8.78
C CYS A 103 -2.08 -3.33 -8.70
N THR A 104 -1.37 -4.45 -8.72
CA THR A 104 -2.00 -5.78 -8.54
C THR A 104 -2.69 -5.89 -7.19
N TYR A 105 -2.09 -5.28 -6.16
CA TYR A 105 -2.65 -5.12 -4.82
C TYR A 105 -2.39 -3.71 -4.31
N ALA A 106 -3.27 -3.21 -3.44
CA ALA A 106 -3.12 -1.95 -2.73
C ALA A 106 -3.37 -2.17 -1.24
N MET A 107 -2.52 -1.62 -0.41
CA MET A 107 -2.68 -1.63 1.03
C MET A 107 -2.81 -0.20 1.53
N PHE A 108 -3.91 0.08 2.22
CA PHE A 108 -4.18 1.37 2.84
C PHE A 108 -4.06 1.20 4.34
N ALA A 109 -3.05 1.84 4.95
CA ALA A 109 -2.81 1.79 6.37
C ALA A 109 -3.13 3.13 7.01
N ILE A 110 -3.76 3.09 8.18
CA ILE A 110 -3.86 4.29 9.01
C ILE A 110 -2.48 4.59 9.56
N THR A 111 -2.06 5.84 9.44
CA THR A 111 -0.75 6.32 9.87
C THR A 111 -0.54 6.07 11.35
N MET A 112 0.55 5.39 11.68
CA MET A 112 0.93 5.10 13.05
C MET A 112 2.22 5.84 13.42
N PRO A 113 2.19 6.74 14.41
CA PRO A 113 3.38 7.43 14.88
C PRO A 113 4.16 6.52 15.83
N PHE A 114 5.20 5.87 15.35
CA PHE A 114 6.05 5.03 16.20
C PHE A 114 7.03 5.89 17.03
N PRO A 115 7.26 5.56 18.32
CA PRO A 115 8.25 6.21 19.16
C PRO A 115 9.63 6.26 18.50
N GLY A 116 10.32 7.40 18.63
CA GLY A 116 11.64 7.61 18.06
C GLY A 116 11.62 8.18 16.63
N ASN A 117 10.46 8.43 16.03
CA ASN A 117 10.37 9.18 14.79
C ASN A 117 9.80 10.60 14.99
N LYS A 118 10.09 11.47 14.02
CA LYS A 118 9.66 12.88 14.06
C LYS A 118 8.14 13.05 14.15
N LEU A 119 7.39 12.19 13.47
CA LEU A 119 5.93 12.21 13.49
C LEU A 119 5.38 11.95 14.91
N TYR A 120 5.99 11.01 15.63
CA TYR A 120 5.62 10.73 17.02
C TYR A 120 5.85 11.93 17.91
N ASP A 121 7.06 12.55 17.83
CA ASP A 121 7.40 13.70 18.63
C ASP A 121 6.47 14.89 18.37
N GLU A 122 6.12 15.13 17.11
CA GLU A 122 5.18 16.18 16.71
C GLU A 122 3.76 15.88 17.19
N ALA A 123 3.31 14.65 17.08
CA ALA A 123 1.97 14.22 17.49
C ALA A 123 1.79 14.29 19.01
N VAL A 124 2.81 13.91 19.78
CA VAL A 124 2.82 14.05 21.26
C VAL A 124 2.76 15.52 21.66
N LYS A 125 3.61 16.37 21.07
CA LYS A 125 3.62 17.82 21.35
C LYS A 125 2.29 18.50 21.04
N SER A 126 1.61 18.02 20.01
CA SER A 126 0.31 18.56 19.57
C SER A 126 -0.89 17.93 20.29
N GLY A 127 -0.68 16.98 21.22
CA GLY A 127 -1.76 16.28 21.92
C GLY A 127 -2.62 15.39 21.03
N LEU A 128 -2.10 14.99 19.86
CA LEU A 128 -2.80 14.16 18.89
C LEU A 128 -2.63 12.65 19.14
N VAL A 129 -1.76 12.27 20.05
CA VAL A 129 -1.57 10.91 20.54
C VAL A 129 -1.94 10.84 22.01
N LYS A 130 -2.81 9.92 22.36
CA LYS A 130 -3.08 9.56 23.74
C LYS A 130 -2.01 8.58 24.21
N LEU A 131 -1.12 9.06 25.07
CA LEU A 131 -0.06 8.26 25.69
C LEU A 131 -0.57 7.53 26.93
N ASP A 132 -1.66 6.81 26.84
CA ASP A 132 -1.95 5.80 27.85
C ASP A 132 -1.01 4.62 27.58
N ASP A 133 -0.45 3.97 28.64
CA ASP A 133 0.59 2.92 28.59
C ASP A 133 0.35 1.70 27.69
N ALA A 134 -0.45 1.86 26.67
CA ALA A 134 -0.95 0.84 25.76
C ALA A 134 -0.03 0.70 24.53
N TRP A 135 1.20 0.22 24.72
CA TRP A 135 2.13 -0.14 23.64
C TRP A 135 1.53 -1.14 22.64
N ASP A 136 0.61 -1.95 23.08
CA ASP A 136 -0.18 -2.87 22.29
C ASP A 136 -1.11 -2.19 21.29
N GLN A 137 -1.39 -0.88 21.43
CA GLN A 137 -2.13 -0.08 20.44
C GLN A 137 -1.27 0.39 19.26
N PHE A 138 0.07 0.35 19.39
CA PHE A 138 1.00 0.67 18.30
C PHE A 138 1.17 -0.51 17.35
N VAL A 139 0.07 -1.03 16.84
CA VAL A 139 0.05 -2.16 15.91
C VAL A 139 -0.33 -1.65 14.53
N TYR A 140 0.40 -2.10 13.52
CA TYR A 140 0.01 -1.85 12.14
C TYR A 140 -1.41 -2.37 11.88
N SER A 141 -2.31 -1.49 11.49
CA SER A 141 -3.68 -1.85 11.20
C SER A 141 -3.97 -1.75 9.70
N GLY A 142 -4.52 -2.81 9.15
CA GLY A 142 -4.92 -2.87 7.75
C GLY A 142 -5.75 -4.13 7.49
N VAL A 143 -6.45 -4.15 6.38
CA VAL A 143 -7.22 -5.34 5.97
C VAL A 143 -6.28 -6.52 5.76
N GLY A 144 -6.56 -7.65 6.40
CA GLY A 144 -5.74 -8.85 6.34
C GLY A 144 -4.61 -8.92 7.38
N VAL A 145 -4.42 -7.88 8.20
CA VAL A 145 -3.42 -7.82 9.28
C VAL A 145 -4.10 -7.40 10.57
N GLY A 146 -5.08 -8.18 11.02
CA GLY A 146 -5.82 -7.88 12.26
C GLY A 146 -7.00 -6.93 12.12
N GLY A 147 -7.36 -6.54 10.87
CA GLY A 147 -8.46 -5.60 10.59
C GLY A 147 -8.05 -4.14 10.72
N ILE A 148 -8.99 -3.23 10.44
CA ILE A 148 -8.81 -1.80 10.66
C ILE A 148 -9.11 -1.53 12.13
N GLN A 149 -8.08 -1.22 12.91
CA GLN A 149 -8.20 -0.90 14.34
C GLN A 149 -8.35 0.61 14.53
N ALA A 150 -8.90 0.99 15.68
CA ALA A 150 -9.02 2.38 16.06
C ALA A 150 -7.64 3.07 16.06
N PRO A 151 -7.47 4.20 15.37
CA PRO A 151 -6.19 4.86 15.28
C PRO A 151 -5.79 5.49 16.60
N VAL A 152 -4.52 5.35 16.95
CA VAL A 152 -3.89 6.02 18.08
C VAL A 152 -3.67 7.51 17.76
N LEU A 153 -3.47 7.83 16.49
CA LEU A 153 -3.29 9.17 15.97
C LEU A 153 -4.60 9.72 15.41
N THR A 154 -4.95 10.93 15.79
CA THR A 154 -5.95 11.75 15.08
C THR A 154 -5.24 12.90 14.38
N THR A 155 -5.93 13.58 13.48
CA THR A 155 -5.41 14.80 12.84
C THR A 155 -6.25 16.00 13.29
N ASN A 156 -5.81 17.21 12.96
CA ASN A 156 -6.59 18.41 13.25
C ASN A 156 -7.93 18.45 12.49
N SER A 157 -8.05 17.70 11.40
CA SER A 157 -9.18 17.73 10.46
C SER A 157 -10.01 16.44 10.48
N LEU A 158 -9.50 15.35 11.06
CA LEU A 158 -10.09 14.02 11.01
C LEU A 158 -10.07 13.35 12.38
N SER A 159 -11.25 12.92 12.80
CA SER A 159 -11.40 12.09 14.00
C SER A 159 -10.95 10.64 13.75
N ALA A 160 -10.83 9.84 14.79
CA ALA A 160 -10.55 8.41 14.69
C ALA A 160 -11.57 7.68 13.81
N SER A 161 -12.86 8.00 13.97
CA SER A 161 -13.94 7.42 13.16
C SER A 161 -13.87 7.84 11.68
N ASP A 162 -13.42 9.07 11.39
CA ASP A 162 -13.20 9.51 10.01
C ASP A 162 -12.07 8.73 9.36
N LEU A 163 -10.97 8.50 10.07
CA LEU A 163 -9.83 7.73 9.56
C LEU A 163 -10.22 6.28 9.27
N GLU A 164 -10.97 5.63 10.17
CA GLU A 164 -11.51 4.28 9.93
C GLU A 164 -12.45 4.27 8.71
N TYR A 165 -13.35 5.24 8.61
CA TYR A 165 -14.27 5.36 7.49
C TYR A 165 -13.49 5.47 6.17
N TRP A 166 -12.51 6.37 6.10
CA TRP A 166 -11.73 6.58 4.87
C TRP A 166 -10.87 5.38 4.51
N ALA A 167 -10.27 4.70 5.49
CA ALA A 167 -9.53 3.47 5.25
C ALA A 167 -10.44 2.39 4.64
N LYS A 168 -11.64 2.17 5.21
CA LYS A 168 -12.65 1.25 4.66
C LYS A 168 -13.09 1.65 3.26
N GLN A 169 -13.34 2.94 3.00
CA GLN A 169 -13.69 3.45 1.68
C GLN A 169 -12.57 3.22 0.65
N ALA A 170 -11.31 3.43 1.03
CA ALA A 170 -10.17 3.19 0.15
C ALA A 170 -10.11 1.73 -0.33
N TYR A 171 -10.22 0.77 0.58
CA TYR A 171 -10.29 -0.65 0.23
C TYR A 171 -11.52 -0.97 -0.63
N LYS A 172 -12.69 -0.48 -0.26
CA LYS A 172 -13.94 -0.70 -0.99
C LYS A 172 -13.82 -0.18 -2.42
N GLU A 173 -13.43 1.05 -2.61
CA GLU A 173 -13.33 1.67 -3.94
C GLU A 173 -12.22 1.04 -4.79
N TYR A 174 -11.14 0.61 -4.17
CA TYR A 174 -10.05 -0.03 -4.88
C TYR A 174 -10.43 -1.43 -5.37
N TYR A 175 -10.92 -2.29 -4.50
CA TYR A 175 -11.10 -3.70 -4.79
C TYR A 175 -12.46 -4.05 -5.42
N PHE A 176 -13.49 -3.25 -5.18
CA PHE A 176 -14.83 -3.49 -5.74
C PHE A 176 -15.09 -2.73 -7.05
N ARG A 177 -14.10 -2.03 -7.60
CA ARG A 177 -14.27 -1.40 -8.91
C ARG A 177 -14.47 -2.47 -10.01
N PRO A 178 -15.40 -2.25 -10.95
CA PRO A 178 -15.72 -3.26 -11.97
C PRO A 178 -14.51 -3.71 -12.77
N SER A 179 -13.61 -2.77 -13.12
CA SER A 179 -12.38 -3.08 -13.86
C SER A 179 -11.44 -4.03 -13.11
N TYR A 180 -11.32 -3.87 -11.79
CA TYR A 180 -10.49 -4.75 -10.96
C TYR A 180 -11.08 -6.17 -10.91
N ILE A 181 -12.38 -6.26 -10.61
CA ILE A 181 -13.09 -7.55 -10.54
C ILE A 181 -13.00 -8.28 -11.88
N PHE A 182 -13.26 -7.58 -12.99
CA PHE A 182 -13.17 -8.16 -14.33
C PHE A 182 -11.76 -8.67 -14.64
N ASN A 183 -10.73 -7.87 -14.36
CA ASN A 183 -9.34 -8.27 -14.57
C ASN A 183 -8.93 -9.48 -13.72
N LYS A 184 -9.43 -9.60 -12.48
CA LYS A 184 -9.18 -10.77 -11.64
C LYS A 184 -9.93 -11.99 -12.16
N PHE A 185 -11.18 -11.82 -12.62
CA PHE A 185 -11.96 -12.89 -13.23
C PHE A 185 -11.25 -13.51 -14.44
N LEU A 186 -10.68 -12.68 -15.32
CA LEU A 186 -9.90 -13.15 -16.49
C LEU A 186 -8.63 -13.94 -16.11
N LYS A 187 -8.15 -13.82 -14.90
CA LYS A 187 -6.96 -14.53 -14.41
C LYS A 187 -7.28 -15.88 -13.76
N ILE A 188 -8.55 -16.22 -13.57
CA ILE A 188 -8.97 -17.51 -13.00
C ILE A 188 -8.70 -18.60 -14.04
N ARG A 189 -7.83 -19.53 -13.71
CA ARG A 189 -7.48 -20.69 -14.54
C ARG A 189 -7.75 -22.02 -13.85
N SER A 190 -8.04 -22.01 -12.56
CA SER A 190 -8.26 -23.21 -11.77
C SER A 190 -9.27 -22.97 -10.64
N MET A 191 -9.83 -24.04 -10.08
CA MET A 191 -10.68 -23.98 -8.88
C MET A 191 -9.91 -23.44 -7.67
N LYS A 192 -8.58 -23.62 -7.65
CA LYS A 192 -7.72 -23.08 -6.61
C LYS A 192 -7.67 -21.54 -6.68
N ASP A 193 -7.57 -20.98 -7.89
CA ASP A 193 -7.59 -19.53 -8.09
C ASP A 193 -8.95 -18.95 -7.67
N LEU A 194 -10.03 -19.60 -8.07
CA LEU A 194 -11.39 -19.19 -7.70
C LEU A 194 -11.56 -19.15 -6.17
N LYS A 195 -11.10 -20.20 -5.48
CA LYS A 195 -11.13 -20.25 -4.02
C LYS A 195 -10.29 -19.14 -3.40
N MET A 196 -9.07 -18.92 -3.87
CA MET A 196 -8.17 -17.86 -3.39
C MET A 196 -8.82 -16.46 -3.51
N TYR A 197 -9.42 -16.15 -4.66
CA TYR A 197 -10.10 -14.86 -4.86
C TYR A 197 -11.38 -14.76 -4.02
N TYR A 198 -12.12 -15.84 -3.85
CA TYR A 198 -13.31 -15.88 -2.98
C TYR A 198 -12.93 -15.64 -1.51
N ASP A 199 -11.90 -16.32 -1.03
CA ASP A 199 -11.40 -16.16 0.35
C ASP A 199 -10.90 -14.73 0.60
N GLY A 200 -10.15 -14.15 -0.36
CA GLY A 200 -9.72 -12.75 -0.32
C GLY A 200 -10.90 -11.76 -0.29
N PHE A 201 -11.90 -11.97 -1.14
CA PHE A 201 -13.12 -11.17 -1.15
C PHE A 201 -13.89 -11.26 0.17
N ARG A 202 -14.00 -12.47 0.75
CA ARG A 202 -14.66 -12.71 2.02
C ARG A 202 -13.92 -12.00 3.17
N MET A 203 -12.59 -12.02 3.16
CA MET A 203 -11.76 -11.31 4.13
C MET A 203 -11.99 -9.80 4.03
N LEU A 204 -11.90 -9.23 2.83
CA LEU A 204 -12.17 -7.81 2.60
C LEU A 204 -13.55 -7.40 3.12
N LYS A 205 -14.58 -8.22 2.88
CA LYS A 205 -15.96 -7.94 3.32
C LYS A 205 -16.12 -8.03 4.84
N LYS A 206 -15.33 -8.87 5.51
CA LYS A 206 -15.39 -9.01 6.97
C LYS A 206 -14.75 -7.83 7.69
N ASP A 207 -13.67 -7.30 7.13
CA ASP A 207 -12.87 -6.24 7.76
C ASP A 207 -13.36 -4.83 7.41
N MET A 208 -14.31 -4.69 6.46
CA MET A 208 -15.02 -3.46 6.11
C MET A 208 -16.32 -3.31 6.88
#